data_f752a94e058cb7801b51080f2dc20dc1
#
_entry.id   f752a94e058cb7801b51080f2dc20dc1
#
_cell.length_a   1.000
_cell.length_b   1.000
_cell.length_c   1.000
_cell.angle_alpha   90.00
_cell.angle_beta   90.00
_cell.angle_gamma   90.00
#
_symmetry.space_group_name_H-M   'P 1'
#
loop_
_entity.id
_entity.type
_entity.pdbx_description
1 polymer ?
#
loop_
_entity_poly.entity_id
_entity_poly.type
_entity_poly.pdbx_seq_one_letter_code
_entity_poly.pdbx_strand_id
1 'polypeptide(L)'
;MSREELEAEFASNDPARILHALIAASYTEPPEWVQEKCFKFATHPGEAARRGAAIVLGSIAFMHGPIDFGRSVATLEELRRDAAVKMHAEDSLELVLHAGRNQRQ
;
A
#
# COMPACT_ATOMS: atom_id res chain seq x y z
N MET A 1 -16.88 2.03 4.93
CA MET A 1 -16.35 1.90 6.31
C MET A 1 -16.00 3.26 6.87
N SER A 2 -16.37 3.51 8.11
CA SER A 2 -15.90 4.69 8.81
C SER A 2 -14.44 4.53 9.22
N ARG A 3 -13.78 5.63 9.59
CA ARG A 3 -12.41 5.57 10.05
C ARG A 3 -12.28 4.71 11.31
N GLU A 4 -13.28 4.79 12.22
CA GLU A 4 -13.29 3.94 13.42
C GLU A 4 -13.35 2.46 13.07
N GLU A 5 -14.17 2.10 12.09
CA GLU A 5 -14.24 0.71 11.61
C GLU A 5 -12.94 0.27 10.98
N LEU A 6 -12.30 1.13 10.17
CA LEU A 6 -11.00 0.84 9.57
C LEU A 6 -9.94 0.62 10.63
N GLU A 7 -9.90 1.49 11.64
CA GLU A 7 -8.93 1.36 12.73
C GLU A 7 -9.12 0.04 13.50
N ALA A 8 -10.38 -0.37 13.72
CA ALA A 8 -10.69 -1.65 14.36
C ALA A 8 -10.17 -2.84 13.53
N GLU A 9 -10.33 -2.76 12.20
CA GLU A 9 -9.84 -3.80 11.30
C GLU A 9 -8.31 -3.87 11.32
N PHE A 10 -7.64 -2.72 11.33
CA PHE A 10 -6.17 -2.68 11.41
C PHE A 10 -5.67 -3.22 12.76
N ALA A 11 -6.41 -2.96 13.83
CA ALA A 11 -6.05 -3.43 15.18
C ALA A 11 -6.32 -4.93 15.37
N SER A 12 -7.10 -5.55 14.49
CA SER A 12 -7.44 -6.97 14.59
C SER A 12 -6.23 -7.91 14.46
N ASN A 13 -5.17 -7.44 13.84
CA ASN A 13 -3.99 -8.23 13.50
C ASN A 13 -4.27 -9.43 12.59
N ASP A 14 -5.45 -9.47 11.97
CA ASP A 14 -5.85 -10.50 11.02
C ASP A 14 -5.44 -10.05 9.62
N PRO A 15 -4.54 -10.79 8.93
CA PRO A 15 -4.01 -10.34 7.63
C PRO A 15 -5.08 -10.10 6.58
N ALA A 16 -6.10 -10.94 6.51
CA ALA A 16 -7.18 -10.79 5.52
C ALA A 16 -8.02 -9.55 5.82
N ARG A 17 -8.32 -9.29 7.10
CA ARG A 17 -9.06 -8.10 7.49
C ARG A 17 -8.25 -6.83 7.21
N ILE A 18 -6.95 -6.87 7.45
CA ILE A 18 -6.05 -5.75 7.14
C ILE A 18 -6.03 -5.47 5.64
N LEU A 19 -5.91 -6.51 4.82
CA LEU A 19 -5.95 -6.37 3.36
C LEU A 19 -7.22 -5.68 2.90
N HIS A 20 -8.37 -6.16 3.36
CA HIS A 20 -9.66 -5.58 2.95
C HIS A 20 -9.80 -4.14 3.43
N ALA A 21 -9.33 -3.85 4.63
CA ALA A 21 -9.39 -2.48 5.17
C ALA A 21 -8.48 -1.52 4.40
N LEU A 22 -7.29 -1.95 3.99
CA LEU A 22 -6.41 -1.12 3.18
C LEU A 22 -7.06 -0.78 1.83
N ILE A 23 -7.67 -1.77 1.19
CA ILE A 23 -8.35 -1.54 -0.08
C ILE A 23 -9.54 -0.58 0.11
N ALA A 24 -10.36 -0.82 1.13
CA ALA A 24 -11.50 0.06 1.42
C ALA A 24 -11.05 1.49 1.71
N ALA A 25 -10.01 1.65 2.52
CA ALA A 25 -9.48 2.97 2.88
C ALA A 25 -8.98 3.73 1.66
N SER A 26 -8.43 3.03 0.67
CA SER A 26 -7.88 3.66 -0.53
C SER A 26 -8.93 4.44 -1.33
N TYR A 27 -10.20 4.12 -1.16
CA TYR A 27 -11.31 4.79 -1.86
C TYR A 27 -11.93 5.94 -1.09
N THR A 28 -11.75 5.98 0.23
CA THR A 28 -12.50 6.92 1.07
C THR A 28 -11.64 7.83 1.94
N GLU A 29 -10.40 7.44 2.23
CA GLU A 29 -9.55 8.18 3.17
C GLU A 29 -8.46 8.95 2.44
N PRO A 30 -7.89 10.00 3.08
CA PRO A 30 -6.79 10.75 2.45
C PRO A 30 -5.62 9.82 2.11
N PRO A 31 -5.02 9.98 0.92
CA PRO A 31 -3.95 9.08 0.51
C PRO A 31 -2.73 9.10 1.43
N GLU A 32 -2.43 10.23 2.07
CA GLU A 32 -1.33 10.32 3.03
C GLU A 32 -1.55 9.40 4.22
N TRP A 33 -2.77 9.35 4.74
CA TRP A 33 -3.12 8.48 5.85
C TRP A 33 -3.03 7.01 5.45
N VAL A 34 -3.55 6.70 4.25
CA VAL A 34 -3.57 5.33 3.74
C VAL A 34 -2.17 4.81 3.50
N GLN A 35 -1.28 5.63 2.91
CA GLN A 35 0.07 5.17 2.64
C GLN A 35 0.86 4.90 3.93
N GLU A 36 0.61 5.66 5.00
CA GLU A 36 1.25 5.38 6.29
C GLU A 36 0.84 3.99 6.81
N LYS A 37 -0.43 3.63 6.62
CA LYS A 37 -0.89 2.27 6.96
C LYS A 37 -0.19 1.22 6.09
N CYS A 38 -0.01 1.50 4.80
CA CYS A 38 0.70 0.58 3.91
C CYS A 38 2.15 0.37 4.37
N PHE A 39 2.84 1.44 4.75
CA PHE A 39 4.21 1.31 5.24
C PHE A 39 4.27 0.46 6.51
N LYS A 40 3.31 0.66 7.41
CA LYS A 40 3.24 -0.14 8.63
C LYS A 40 3.02 -1.62 8.33
N PHE A 41 2.06 -1.94 7.47
CA PHE A 41 1.68 -3.34 7.22
C PHE A 41 2.57 -4.05 6.19
N ALA A 42 3.46 -3.33 5.52
CA ALA A 42 4.41 -3.93 4.60
C ALA A 42 5.37 -4.92 5.31
N THR A 43 5.53 -4.79 6.61
CA THR A 43 6.38 -5.68 7.42
C THR A 43 5.58 -6.64 8.29
N HIS A 44 4.26 -6.71 8.09
CA HIS A 44 3.41 -7.60 8.87
C HIS A 44 3.75 -9.07 8.56
N PRO A 45 3.75 -9.96 9.57
CA PRO A 45 4.06 -11.37 9.31
C PRO A 45 3.06 -12.10 8.43
N GLY A 46 1.81 -11.63 8.34
CA GLY A 46 0.80 -12.24 7.49
C GLY A 46 0.92 -11.80 6.04
N GLU A 47 0.96 -12.75 5.13
CA GLU A 47 1.13 -12.48 3.70
C GLU A 47 0.05 -11.55 3.14
N ALA A 48 -1.22 -11.78 3.51
CA ALA A 48 -2.32 -10.98 2.97
C ALA A 48 -2.17 -9.48 3.32
N ALA A 49 -1.68 -9.16 4.53
CA ALA A 49 -1.44 -7.78 4.92
C ALA A 49 -0.33 -7.15 4.07
N ARG A 50 0.76 -7.87 3.84
CA ARG A 50 1.86 -7.39 2.97
C ARG A 50 1.39 -7.21 1.54
N ARG A 51 0.57 -8.14 1.05
CA ARG A 51 0.00 -8.04 -0.30
C ARG A 51 -0.89 -6.81 -0.43
N GLY A 52 -1.72 -6.56 0.57
CA GLY A 52 -2.56 -5.36 0.61
C GLY A 52 -1.74 -4.09 0.55
N ALA A 53 -0.67 -4.02 1.33
CA ALA A 53 0.24 -2.87 1.33
C ALA A 53 0.85 -2.66 -0.06
N ALA A 54 1.32 -3.73 -0.71
CA ALA A 54 1.90 -3.65 -2.05
C ALA A 54 0.88 -3.13 -3.07
N ILE A 55 -0.32 -3.70 -3.08
CA ILE A 55 -1.36 -3.34 -4.04
C ILE A 55 -1.78 -1.87 -3.84
N VAL A 56 -2.02 -1.47 -2.61
CA VAL A 56 -2.58 -0.14 -2.33
C VAL A 56 -1.55 0.97 -2.57
N LEU A 57 -0.26 0.73 -2.33
CA LEU A 57 0.77 1.71 -2.69
C LEU A 57 0.75 2.02 -4.19
N GLY A 58 0.56 1.01 -5.03
CA GLY A 58 0.41 1.21 -6.47
C GLY A 58 -0.86 1.97 -6.83
N SER A 59 -1.96 1.65 -6.16
CA SER A 59 -3.24 2.33 -6.39
C SER A 59 -3.17 3.81 -6.03
N ILE A 60 -2.52 4.14 -4.92
CA ILE A 60 -2.32 5.54 -4.52
C ILE A 60 -1.53 6.30 -5.59
N ALA A 61 -0.44 5.71 -6.07
CA ALA A 61 0.38 6.34 -7.10
C ALA A 61 -0.41 6.57 -8.39
N PHE A 62 -1.24 5.60 -8.78
CA PHE A 62 -2.06 5.69 -9.97
C PHE A 62 -3.13 6.76 -9.87
N MET A 63 -3.84 6.82 -8.74
CA MET A 63 -4.98 7.72 -8.58
C MET A 63 -4.60 9.13 -8.13
N HIS A 64 -3.57 9.27 -7.33
CA HIS A 64 -3.23 10.55 -6.68
C HIS A 64 -1.82 11.04 -7.00
N GLY A 65 -1.02 10.21 -7.66
CA GLY A 65 0.40 10.49 -7.84
C GLY A 65 1.21 10.03 -6.62
N PRO A 66 2.54 10.01 -6.71
CA PRO A 66 3.37 9.55 -5.61
C PRO A 66 3.42 10.61 -4.52
N ILE A 67 2.92 10.28 -3.34
CA ILE A 67 2.87 11.22 -2.21
C ILE A 67 4.18 11.19 -1.45
N ASP A 68 4.71 10.03 -1.15
CA ASP A 68 6.05 9.88 -0.59
C ASP A 68 6.80 8.92 -1.52
N PHE A 69 7.32 9.47 -2.61
CA PHE A 69 7.92 8.68 -3.68
C PHE A 69 9.06 7.82 -3.18
N GLY A 70 10.02 8.42 -2.48
CA GLY A 70 11.22 7.69 -2.02
C GLY A 70 10.87 6.53 -1.11
N ARG A 71 9.97 6.75 -0.17
CA ARG A 71 9.58 5.72 0.79
C ARG A 71 8.74 4.63 0.14
N SER A 72 7.88 5.01 -0.81
CA SER A 72 7.08 4.04 -1.57
C SER A 72 7.97 3.12 -2.39
N VAL A 73 8.97 3.67 -3.08
CA VAL A 73 9.93 2.89 -3.87
C VAL A 73 10.70 1.93 -2.95
N ALA A 74 11.23 2.45 -1.84
CA ALA A 74 12.02 1.63 -0.92
C ALA A 74 11.19 0.47 -0.34
N THR A 75 9.95 0.76 0.04
CA THR A 75 9.04 -0.26 0.59
C THR A 75 8.73 -1.35 -0.45
N LEU A 76 8.43 -0.94 -1.68
CA LEU A 76 8.11 -1.90 -2.74
C LEU A 76 9.33 -2.71 -3.16
N GLU A 77 10.53 -2.11 -3.14
CA GLU A 77 11.76 -2.84 -3.41
C GLU A 77 12.00 -3.94 -2.37
N GLU A 78 11.70 -3.67 -1.10
CA GLU A 78 11.80 -4.68 -0.06
C GLU A 78 10.74 -5.78 -0.26
N LEU A 79 9.50 -5.40 -0.56
CA LEU A 79 8.42 -6.37 -0.79
C LEU A 79 8.70 -7.23 -2.02
N ARG A 80 9.42 -6.71 -3.00
CA ARG A 80 9.78 -7.46 -4.20
C ARG A 80 10.68 -8.66 -3.90
N ARG A 81 11.39 -8.65 -2.77
CA ARG A 81 12.23 -9.76 -2.33
C ARG A 81 11.44 -10.91 -1.73
N ASP A 82 10.17 -10.66 -1.41
CA ASP A 82 9.27 -11.67 -0.84
C ASP A 82 8.56 -12.38 -1.97
N ALA A 83 8.87 -13.66 -2.20
CA ALA A 83 8.29 -14.44 -3.30
C ALA A 83 6.76 -14.45 -3.26
N ALA A 84 6.16 -14.38 -2.07
CA ALA A 84 4.70 -14.44 -1.91
C ALA A 84 3.99 -13.22 -2.47
N VAL A 85 4.65 -12.05 -2.49
CA VAL A 85 4.02 -10.80 -2.94
C VAL A 85 4.79 -10.14 -4.08
N LYS A 86 5.79 -10.80 -4.62
CA LYS A 86 6.71 -10.24 -5.63
C LYS A 86 6.00 -9.63 -6.82
N MET A 87 5.03 -10.33 -7.40
CA MET A 87 4.32 -9.84 -8.58
C MET A 87 3.55 -8.56 -8.29
N HIS A 88 2.87 -8.51 -7.16
CA HIS A 88 2.14 -7.30 -6.77
C HIS A 88 3.08 -6.14 -6.51
N ALA A 89 4.22 -6.41 -5.87
CA ALA A 89 5.21 -5.38 -5.61
C ALA A 89 5.82 -4.84 -6.90
N GLU A 90 6.12 -5.71 -7.86
CA GLU A 90 6.67 -5.30 -9.15
C GLU A 90 5.68 -4.46 -9.94
N ASP A 91 4.42 -4.87 -10.00
CA ASP A 91 3.38 -4.12 -10.70
C ASP A 91 3.19 -2.73 -10.09
N SER A 92 3.13 -2.67 -8.76
CA SER A 92 2.95 -1.40 -8.06
C SER A 92 4.18 -0.50 -8.19
N LEU A 93 5.38 -1.08 -8.18
CA LEU A 93 6.61 -0.34 -8.38
C LEU A 93 6.61 0.36 -9.74
N GLU A 94 6.16 -0.32 -10.80
CA GLU A 94 6.01 0.30 -12.12
C GLU A 94 5.06 1.49 -12.08
N LEU A 95 3.94 1.36 -11.39
CA LEU A 95 2.97 2.46 -11.25
C LEU A 95 3.58 3.65 -10.51
N VAL A 96 4.30 3.40 -9.42
CA VAL A 96 4.96 4.45 -8.64
C VAL A 96 6.04 5.15 -9.47
N LEU A 97 6.86 4.39 -10.17
CA LEU A 97 7.93 4.96 -11.00
C LEU A 97 7.36 5.78 -12.16
N HIS A 98 6.30 5.29 -12.80
CA HIS A 98 5.66 6.02 -13.89
C HIS A 98 5.06 7.33 -13.40
N ALA A 99 4.35 7.30 -12.27
CA ALA A 99 3.77 8.50 -11.68
C ALA A 99 4.85 9.52 -11.29
N GLY A 100 5.98 9.04 -10.77
CA GLY A 100 7.10 9.90 -10.42
C GLY A 100 7.71 10.58 -11.64
N ARG A 101 7.82 9.88 -12.76
CA ARG A 101 8.31 10.46 -14.02
C ARG A 101 7.38 11.55 -14.52
N ASN A 102 6.06 11.30 -14.48
CA ASN A 102 5.07 12.27 -14.95
C ASN A 102 5.09 13.55 -14.14
N GLN A 103 5.38 13.48 -12.85
CA GLN A 103 5.43 14.67 -12.00
C GLN A 103 6.65 15.56 -12.28
N ARG A 104 7.68 15.03 -12.91
CA ARG A 104 8.88 15.79 -13.23
C ARG A 104 8.76 16.63 -14.51
N GLN A 105 7.66 16.46 -15.21
CA GLN A 105 7.34 17.26 -16.41
C GLN A 105 6.42 18.44 -16.04
#